data_97a958b8cdfb71c97c6e9281ebc2bff4
#
_entry.id   97a958b8cdfb71c97c6e9281ebc2bff4
#
_cell.length_a   1.000
_cell.length_b   1.000
_cell.length_c   1.000
_cell.angle_alpha   90.00
_cell.angle_beta   90.00
_cell.angle_gamma   90.00
#
_symmetry.space_group_name_H-M   'P 1'
#
loop_
_entity.id
_entity.type
_entity.pdbx_description
1 polymer ?
#
loop_
_entity_poly.entity_id
_entity_poly.type
_entity_poly.pdbx_seq_one_letter_code
_entity_poly.pdbx_strand_id
1 'polypeptide(L)'
;MGHNKTVFLITTGLLLLSAAFIFTYEKEVEEYQANISKDITIDQTWDLPPQLAEVSGIAFLGSNKIACVQDEKGSIFIYNLDNSAIEKEIQFAANGDFEGIAIKENTAYVLEANGKIYEVEDFMNTAQVKTFDTFFTEENDMEGLFYDEAENRLLLAVKVLDPNSEDQKGIYAAQLPSMEVNETPVFTLTFEEEIFNEIREEKRGESFFPSEVAIHPKTREIFILEAREPRLLILDASGTPKEFHLLDQKAFPQPEGLAFDSSGDLYISSEGEPGTIHRVTITSK
;
A
#
# COMPACT_ATOMS: atom_id res chain seq x y z
N MET A 1 -15.61 54.47 20.50
CA MET A 1 -16.51 53.91 19.47
C MET A 1 -15.81 53.18 18.30
N GLY A 2 -14.51 53.39 18.05
CA GLY A 2 -13.79 52.72 16.95
C GLY A 2 -13.44 51.26 17.22
N HIS A 3 -13.07 50.90 18.42
CA HIS A 3 -12.55 49.57 18.78
C HIS A 3 -13.57 48.44 18.55
N ASN A 4 -14.81 48.64 18.91
CA ASN A 4 -15.88 47.65 18.71
C ASN A 4 -16.22 47.39 17.23
N LYS A 5 -16.07 48.39 16.35
CA LYS A 5 -16.30 48.24 14.92
C LYS A 5 -15.18 47.42 14.24
N THR A 6 -13.93 47.63 14.69
CA THR A 6 -12.78 46.87 14.17
C THR A 6 -12.85 45.41 14.61
N VAL A 7 -13.19 45.13 15.87
CA VAL A 7 -13.38 43.77 16.37
C VAL A 7 -14.53 43.06 15.60
N PHE A 8 -15.63 43.74 15.41
CA PHE A 8 -16.78 43.19 14.64
C PHE A 8 -16.41 42.88 13.19
N LEU A 9 -15.66 43.75 12.51
CA LEU A 9 -15.19 43.51 11.13
C LEU A 9 -14.22 42.32 11.03
N ILE A 10 -13.30 42.16 11.99
CA ILE A 10 -12.36 41.07 12.07
C ILE A 10 -13.09 39.74 12.31
N THR A 11 -14.04 39.71 13.27
CA THR A 11 -14.81 38.49 13.55
C THR A 11 -15.71 38.07 12.37
N THR A 12 -16.34 39.05 11.71
CA THR A 12 -17.15 38.78 10.52
C THR A 12 -16.28 38.27 9.37
N GLY A 13 -15.09 38.84 9.16
CA GLY A 13 -14.13 38.36 8.13
C GLY A 13 -13.65 36.93 8.39
N LEU A 14 -13.33 36.59 9.65
CA LEU A 14 -12.96 35.23 10.03
C LEU A 14 -14.10 34.21 9.83
N LEU A 15 -15.33 34.59 10.16
CA LEU A 15 -16.52 33.73 9.92
C LEU A 15 -16.78 33.51 8.43
N LEU A 16 -16.60 34.54 7.60
CA LEU A 16 -16.74 34.38 6.15
C LEU A 16 -15.63 33.50 5.55
N LEU A 17 -14.39 33.63 6.03
CA LEU A 17 -13.27 32.79 5.60
C LEU A 17 -13.49 31.32 6.02
N SER A 18 -13.94 31.09 7.26
CA SER A 18 -14.25 29.73 7.73
C SER A 18 -15.43 29.12 6.96
N ALA A 19 -16.48 29.90 6.66
CA ALA A 19 -17.59 29.41 5.85
C ALA A 19 -17.19 29.10 4.41
N ALA A 20 -16.33 29.93 3.80
CA ALA A 20 -15.79 29.68 2.47
C ALA A 20 -14.91 28.40 2.46
N PHE A 21 -14.07 28.22 3.48
CA PHE A 21 -13.24 27.02 3.63
C PHE A 21 -14.10 25.76 3.79
N ILE A 22 -15.12 25.80 4.64
CA ILE A 22 -16.06 24.68 4.83
C ILE A 22 -16.74 24.33 3.50
N PHE A 23 -17.24 25.34 2.78
CA PHE A 23 -17.91 25.14 1.49
C PHE A 23 -17.00 24.54 0.41
N THR A 24 -15.74 25.01 0.32
CA THR A 24 -14.76 24.43 -0.61
C THR A 24 -14.41 22.98 -0.23
N TYR A 25 -14.21 22.71 1.06
CA TYR A 25 -13.95 21.37 1.56
C TYR A 25 -15.13 20.40 1.31
N GLU A 26 -16.36 20.83 1.60
CA GLU A 26 -17.57 20.02 1.31
C GLU A 26 -17.67 19.70 -0.19
N LYS A 27 -17.40 20.67 -1.06
CA LYS A 27 -17.41 20.47 -2.50
C LYS A 27 -16.34 19.48 -2.97
N GLU A 28 -15.11 19.58 -2.47
CA GLU A 28 -14.04 18.63 -2.76
C GLU A 28 -14.41 17.20 -2.30
N VAL A 29 -14.98 17.06 -1.11
CA VAL A 29 -15.47 15.77 -0.61
C VAL A 29 -16.60 15.22 -1.49
N GLU A 30 -17.56 16.06 -1.93
CA GLU A 30 -18.63 15.63 -2.83
C GLU A 30 -18.07 15.20 -4.20
N GLU A 31 -17.11 15.93 -4.77
CA GLU A 31 -16.45 15.58 -6.03
C GLU A 31 -15.67 14.27 -5.89
N TYR A 32 -14.91 14.08 -4.82
CA TYR A 32 -14.22 12.81 -4.55
C TYR A 32 -15.23 11.64 -4.46
N GLN A 33 -16.28 11.79 -3.65
CA GLN A 33 -17.31 10.75 -3.49
C GLN A 33 -18.05 10.41 -4.81
N ALA A 34 -18.24 11.40 -5.70
CA ALA A 34 -18.85 11.17 -7.01
C ALA A 34 -17.94 10.39 -7.96
N ASN A 35 -16.63 10.47 -7.76
CA ASN A 35 -15.61 9.84 -8.59
C ASN A 35 -15.16 8.46 -8.09
N ILE A 36 -15.58 8.04 -6.88
CA ILE A 36 -15.28 6.68 -6.37
C ILE A 36 -15.68 5.63 -7.41
N SER A 37 -14.78 4.72 -7.68
CA SER A 37 -14.97 3.67 -8.68
C SER A 37 -16.08 2.70 -8.27
N LYS A 38 -17.14 2.67 -9.05
CA LYS A 38 -18.30 1.79 -8.81
C LYS A 38 -18.05 0.34 -9.16
N ASP A 39 -16.92 0.08 -9.81
CA ASP A 39 -16.48 -1.24 -10.25
C ASP A 39 -15.79 -2.01 -9.11
N ILE A 40 -15.51 -1.34 -7.97
CA ILE A 40 -14.93 -1.92 -6.76
C ILE A 40 -16.04 -2.27 -5.77
N THR A 41 -16.11 -3.52 -5.35
CA THR A 41 -17.06 -4.01 -4.36
C THR A 41 -16.34 -4.70 -3.22
N ILE A 42 -16.65 -4.33 -1.98
CA ILE A 42 -16.18 -5.03 -0.79
C ILE A 42 -17.15 -6.17 -0.52
N ASP A 43 -16.66 -7.41 -0.65
CA ASP A 43 -17.46 -8.62 -0.42
C ASP A 43 -17.50 -9.00 1.05
N GLN A 44 -16.39 -8.76 1.75
CA GLN A 44 -16.25 -9.10 3.17
C GLN A 44 -15.21 -8.20 3.82
N THR A 45 -15.45 -7.89 5.10
CA THR A 45 -14.55 -7.09 5.95
C THR A 45 -14.22 -7.87 7.21
N TRP A 46 -12.96 -7.81 7.62
CA TRP A 46 -12.47 -8.26 8.91
C TRP A 46 -11.88 -7.08 9.66
N ASP A 47 -12.45 -6.76 10.83
CA ASP A 47 -11.84 -5.82 11.76
C ASP A 47 -10.66 -6.49 12.44
N LEU A 48 -9.52 -5.83 12.39
CA LEU A 48 -8.28 -6.34 12.97
C LEU A 48 -8.19 -6.02 14.47
N PRO A 49 -7.52 -6.87 15.26
CA PRO A 49 -7.25 -6.57 16.66
C PRO A 49 -6.27 -5.39 16.79
N PRO A 50 -6.24 -4.69 17.95
CA PRO A 50 -5.43 -3.49 18.16
C PRO A 50 -3.94 -3.64 17.83
N GLN A 51 -3.38 -4.85 17.87
CA GLN A 51 -1.99 -5.14 17.50
C GLN A 51 -1.71 -4.95 16.01
N LEU A 52 -2.75 -4.90 15.20
CA LEU A 52 -2.71 -4.69 13.74
C LEU A 52 -3.53 -3.45 13.34
N ALA A 53 -3.64 -2.45 14.22
CA ALA A 53 -4.26 -1.17 13.88
C ALA A 53 -3.46 -0.45 12.78
N GLU A 54 -2.14 -0.56 12.83
CA GLU A 54 -1.17 -0.01 11.87
C GLU A 54 -0.63 -1.13 10.95
N VAL A 55 -1.58 -1.95 10.41
CA VAL A 55 -1.23 -3.03 9.48
C VAL A 55 -0.69 -2.46 8.18
N SER A 56 0.56 -2.79 7.85
CA SER A 56 1.21 -2.47 6.58
C SER A 56 1.02 -3.62 5.58
N GLY A 57 2.08 -4.31 5.17
CA GLY A 57 2.03 -5.40 4.19
C GLY A 57 1.28 -6.65 4.66
N ILE A 58 0.63 -7.32 3.70
CA ILE A 58 -0.04 -8.61 3.92
C ILE A 58 0.35 -9.63 2.85
N ALA A 59 0.41 -10.92 3.23
CA ALA A 59 0.61 -12.02 2.28
C ALA A 59 -0.29 -13.21 2.60
N PHE A 60 -0.93 -13.79 1.59
CA PHE A 60 -1.83 -14.92 1.76
C PHE A 60 -1.06 -16.24 1.95
N LEU A 61 -1.37 -16.98 3.02
CA LEU A 61 -0.69 -18.24 3.38
C LEU A 61 -1.46 -19.50 2.95
N GLY A 62 -2.68 -19.33 2.43
CA GLY A 62 -3.62 -20.43 2.23
C GLY A 62 -4.40 -20.78 3.50
N SER A 63 -5.42 -21.64 3.36
CA SER A 63 -6.28 -22.07 4.48
C SER A 63 -6.86 -20.89 5.29
N ASN A 64 -7.29 -19.84 4.60
CA ASN A 64 -7.87 -18.62 5.16
C ASN A 64 -6.95 -17.92 6.19
N LYS A 65 -5.64 -17.99 5.99
CA LYS A 65 -4.65 -17.29 6.82
C LYS A 65 -3.85 -16.28 6.03
N ILE A 66 -3.59 -15.17 6.68
CA ILE A 66 -2.79 -14.06 6.15
C ILE A 66 -1.62 -13.81 7.11
N ALA A 67 -0.42 -13.68 6.56
CA ALA A 67 0.71 -13.12 7.29
C ALA A 67 0.65 -11.61 7.16
N CYS A 68 0.77 -10.89 8.27
CA CYS A 68 0.77 -9.45 8.35
C CYS A 68 2.05 -8.95 9.02
N VAL A 69 2.52 -7.80 8.59
CA VAL A 69 3.46 -6.96 9.34
C VAL A 69 2.79 -5.64 9.69
N GLN A 70 3.35 -4.89 10.60
CA GLN A 70 2.94 -3.55 10.97
C GLN A 70 4.19 -2.70 11.18
N ASP A 71 4.09 -1.40 11.03
CA ASP A 71 5.18 -0.46 10.89
C ASP A 71 6.19 -0.44 12.07
N GLU A 72 5.75 -0.60 13.32
CA GLU A 72 6.60 -0.42 14.50
C GLU A 72 7.32 -1.70 14.97
N LYS A 73 6.70 -2.88 14.82
CA LYS A 73 7.12 -4.09 15.53
C LYS A 73 7.74 -5.12 14.61
N GLY A 74 8.97 -5.54 14.87
CA GLY A 74 9.66 -6.60 14.14
C GLY A 74 9.05 -7.99 14.35
N SER A 75 7.76 -8.13 14.03
CA SER A 75 6.99 -9.36 14.20
C SER A 75 6.12 -9.64 12.98
N ILE A 76 6.06 -10.92 12.57
CA ILE A 76 5.08 -11.43 11.62
C ILE A 76 3.89 -11.96 12.42
N PHE A 77 2.69 -11.48 12.10
CA PHE A 77 1.43 -11.92 12.69
C PHE A 77 0.70 -12.86 11.74
N ILE A 78 0.31 -14.03 12.22
CA ILE A 78 -0.53 -14.95 11.44
C ILE A 78 -1.97 -14.74 11.86
N TYR A 79 -2.73 -14.09 10.99
CA TYR A 79 -4.14 -13.80 11.20
C TYR A 79 -5.01 -14.83 10.48
N ASN A 80 -6.00 -15.35 11.18
CA ASN A 80 -6.94 -16.34 10.64
C ASN A 80 -8.29 -15.67 10.35
N LEU A 81 -8.67 -15.67 9.08
CA LEU A 81 -9.91 -15.05 8.57
C LEU A 81 -11.18 -15.78 9.05
N ASP A 82 -11.10 -17.10 9.35
CA ASP A 82 -12.28 -17.87 9.79
C ASP A 82 -12.75 -17.49 11.20
N ASN A 83 -11.82 -17.16 12.08
CA ASN A 83 -12.11 -16.83 13.47
C ASN A 83 -11.77 -15.39 13.86
N SER A 84 -11.29 -14.58 12.91
CA SER A 84 -10.91 -13.16 13.08
C SER A 84 -9.92 -12.96 14.24
N ALA A 85 -8.86 -13.78 14.30
CA ALA A 85 -7.90 -13.75 15.40
C ALA A 85 -6.46 -13.96 14.96
N ILE A 86 -5.52 -13.34 15.68
CA ILE A 86 -4.09 -13.65 15.57
C ILE A 86 -3.85 -15.03 16.19
N GLU A 87 -3.41 -16.00 15.39
CA GLU A 87 -3.06 -17.34 15.86
C GLU A 87 -1.60 -17.43 16.34
N LYS A 88 -0.74 -16.63 15.77
CA LYS A 88 0.69 -16.66 16.07
C LYS A 88 1.32 -15.30 15.85
N GLU A 89 2.27 -14.96 16.69
CA GLU A 89 3.22 -13.86 16.52
C GLU A 89 4.63 -14.44 16.47
N ILE A 90 5.41 -14.03 15.48
CA ILE A 90 6.77 -14.50 15.22
C ILE A 90 7.69 -13.31 15.20
N GLN A 91 8.42 -13.06 16.27
CA GLN A 91 9.40 -11.98 16.33
C GLN A 91 10.62 -12.34 15.50
N PHE A 92 11.00 -11.47 14.56
CA PHE A 92 12.18 -11.63 13.70
C PHE A 92 13.22 -10.51 13.89
N ALA A 93 12.81 -9.35 14.39
CA ALA A 93 13.68 -8.19 14.61
C ALA A 93 13.31 -7.42 15.89
N ALA A 94 14.06 -6.38 16.22
CA ALA A 94 13.64 -5.33 17.16
C ALA A 94 12.59 -4.44 16.47
N ASN A 95 12.16 -3.37 17.14
CA ASN A 95 11.29 -2.35 16.52
C ASN A 95 12.03 -1.69 15.34
N GLY A 96 11.28 -1.39 14.29
CA GLY A 96 11.74 -0.81 13.04
C GLY A 96 10.56 -0.20 12.29
N ASP A 97 10.69 -0.03 11.01
CA ASP A 97 9.70 0.56 10.10
C ASP A 97 9.41 -0.48 9.00
N PHE A 98 8.49 -1.44 9.30
CA PHE A 98 8.30 -2.63 8.47
C PHE A 98 7.06 -2.50 7.60
N GLU A 99 7.26 -2.45 6.29
CA GLU A 99 6.24 -2.04 5.35
C GLU A 99 5.67 -3.21 4.52
N GLY A 100 6.53 -4.06 3.99
CA GLY A 100 6.10 -5.13 3.08
C GLY A 100 6.40 -6.53 3.60
N ILE A 101 5.57 -7.50 3.20
CA ILE A 101 5.82 -8.93 3.46
C ILE A 101 5.52 -9.77 2.23
N ALA A 102 6.44 -10.65 1.87
CA ALA A 102 6.27 -11.64 0.82
C ALA A 102 6.57 -13.05 1.33
N ILE A 103 5.85 -14.05 0.83
CA ILE A 103 6.01 -15.43 1.24
C ILE A 103 6.44 -16.29 0.07
N LYS A 104 7.51 -17.05 0.26
CA LYS A 104 7.93 -18.13 -0.63
C LYS A 104 8.04 -19.43 0.18
N GLU A 105 7.13 -20.35 -0.04
CA GLU A 105 7.08 -21.63 0.68
C GLU A 105 7.08 -21.42 2.21
N ASN A 106 8.17 -21.78 2.92
CA ASN A 106 8.32 -21.67 4.36
C ASN A 106 9.22 -20.48 4.76
N THR A 107 9.50 -19.58 3.86
CA THR A 107 10.33 -18.38 4.08
C THR A 107 9.49 -17.14 3.91
N ALA A 108 9.52 -16.26 4.91
CA ALA A 108 8.98 -14.92 4.82
C ALA A 108 10.10 -13.93 4.51
N TYR A 109 9.82 -12.99 3.63
CA TYR A 109 10.65 -11.83 3.37
C TYR A 109 9.92 -10.61 3.89
N VAL A 110 10.60 -9.77 4.66
CA VAL A 110 10.03 -8.53 5.20
C VAL A 110 10.89 -7.36 4.75
N LEU A 111 10.26 -6.30 4.28
CA LEU A 111 10.89 -5.07 3.84
C LEU A 111 10.78 -4.01 4.93
N GLU A 112 11.87 -3.33 5.20
CA GLU A 112 11.95 -2.12 6.04
C GLU A 112 12.01 -0.88 5.12
N ALA A 113 11.40 0.23 5.51
CA ALA A 113 11.28 1.46 4.70
C ALA A 113 12.60 1.98 4.12
N ASN A 114 13.72 1.72 4.78
CA ASN A 114 15.07 2.04 4.31
C ASN A 114 15.60 1.10 3.20
N GLY A 115 14.78 0.14 2.77
CA GLY A 115 15.10 -0.85 1.74
C GLY A 115 15.82 -2.10 2.23
N LYS A 116 16.02 -2.28 3.53
CA LYS A 116 16.57 -3.52 4.09
C LYS A 116 15.58 -4.65 3.99
N ILE A 117 16.03 -5.84 3.58
CA ILE A 117 15.20 -7.04 3.47
C ILE A 117 15.62 -8.04 4.55
N TYR A 118 14.65 -8.55 5.28
CA TYR A 118 14.79 -9.64 6.23
C TYR A 118 14.31 -10.93 5.59
N GLU A 119 15.17 -11.95 5.48
CA GLU A 119 14.81 -13.31 5.11
C GLU A 119 14.60 -14.11 6.40
N VAL A 120 13.38 -14.57 6.62
CA VAL A 120 13.00 -15.33 7.82
C VAL A 120 12.68 -16.75 7.41
N GLU A 121 13.71 -17.61 7.36
CA GLU A 121 13.59 -19.02 7.01
C GLU A 121 12.87 -19.81 8.12
N ASP A 122 12.05 -20.77 7.74
CA ASP A 122 11.25 -21.63 8.66
C ASP A 122 10.44 -20.83 9.68
N PHE A 123 9.88 -19.68 9.23
CA PHE A 123 9.23 -18.71 10.11
C PHE A 123 8.07 -19.29 10.93
N MET A 124 7.40 -20.33 10.41
CA MET A 124 6.30 -20.98 11.12
C MET A 124 6.76 -21.91 12.26
N ASN A 125 8.04 -22.32 12.31
CA ASN A 125 8.55 -23.25 13.34
C ASN A 125 9.73 -22.64 14.10
N THR A 126 10.91 -22.67 13.51
CA THR A 126 12.17 -22.20 14.12
C THR A 126 12.79 -21.13 13.25
N ALA A 127 12.27 -19.92 13.37
CA ALA A 127 12.67 -18.79 12.55
C ALA A 127 14.19 -18.55 12.60
N GLN A 128 14.83 -18.51 11.42
CA GLN A 128 16.23 -18.12 11.25
C GLN A 128 16.27 -16.89 10.38
N VAL A 129 16.88 -15.82 10.87
CA VAL A 129 16.84 -14.50 10.23
C VAL A 129 18.19 -14.17 9.62
N LYS A 130 18.14 -13.73 8.35
CA LYS A 130 19.25 -13.08 7.64
C LYS A 130 18.78 -11.72 7.17
N THR A 131 19.68 -10.77 7.03
CA THR A 131 19.39 -9.42 6.54
C THR A 131 20.24 -9.10 5.32
N PHE A 132 19.63 -8.36 4.40
CA PHE A 132 20.25 -7.92 3.17
C PHE A 132 20.03 -6.41 3.02
N ASP A 133 21.12 -5.66 2.95
CA ASP A 133 21.07 -4.25 2.62
C ASP A 133 20.96 -4.09 1.11
N THR A 134 20.15 -3.14 0.67
CA THR A 134 20.02 -2.74 -0.73
C THR A 134 20.70 -1.38 -0.96
N PHE A 135 20.58 -0.82 -2.16
CA PHE A 135 21.04 0.54 -2.43
C PHE A 135 20.03 1.63 -2.03
N PHE A 136 18.83 1.24 -1.62
CA PHE A 136 17.82 2.19 -1.16
C PHE A 136 18.16 2.78 0.21
N THR A 137 17.59 3.91 0.49
CA THR A 137 17.76 4.67 1.74
C THR A 137 16.39 5.11 2.28
N GLU A 138 16.36 5.69 3.48
CA GLU A 138 15.15 6.27 4.07
C GLU A 138 14.48 7.34 3.18
N GLU A 139 15.23 8.00 2.27
CA GLU A 139 14.66 8.98 1.34
C GLU A 139 13.78 8.34 0.26
N ASN A 140 13.99 7.06 -0.04
CA ASN A 140 13.19 6.34 -1.03
C ASN A 140 11.85 5.92 -0.46
N ASP A 141 11.80 5.63 0.84
CA ASP A 141 10.60 5.17 1.55
C ASP A 141 10.01 3.95 0.84
N MET A 142 10.60 2.79 1.09
CA MET A 142 10.26 1.54 0.41
C MET A 142 9.07 0.90 1.11
N GLU A 143 8.00 0.59 0.38
CA GLU A 143 6.75 0.11 0.97
C GLU A 143 6.35 -1.30 0.51
N GLY A 144 6.05 -1.46 -0.76
CA GLY A 144 5.52 -2.70 -1.28
C GLY A 144 6.56 -3.81 -1.43
N LEU A 145 6.17 -5.03 -1.05
CA LEU A 145 7.00 -6.23 -1.24
C LEU A 145 6.17 -7.43 -1.71
N PHE A 146 6.45 -7.94 -2.90
CA PHE A 146 5.75 -9.08 -3.47
C PHE A 146 6.71 -10.15 -4.01
N TYR A 147 6.39 -11.44 -3.80
CA TYR A 147 7.12 -12.54 -4.43
C TYR A 147 6.54 -12.90 -5.79
N ASP A 148 7.27 -12.58 -6.87
CA ASP A 148 6.97 -13.02 -8.24
C ASP A 148 7.54 -14.42 -8.47
N GLU A 149 6.68 -15.44 -8.32
CA GLU A 149 7.03 -16.85 -8.46
C GLU A 149 7.57 -17.17 -9.86
N ALA A 150 6.98 -16.57 -10.92
CA ALA A 150 7.33 -16.87 -12.30
C ALA A 150 8.78 -16.49 -12.62
N GLU A 151 9.27 -15.41 -12.07
CA GLU A 151 10.63 -14.88 -12.29
C GLU A 151 11.56 -15.17 -11.09
N ASN A 152 11.05 -15.81 -10.03
CA ASN A 152 11.75 -16.11 -8.78
C ASN A 152 12.48 -14.90 -8.20
N ARG A 153 11.75 -13.81 -8.01
CA ARG A 153 12.25 -12.52 -7.52
C ARG A 153 11.28 -11.88 -6.54
N LEU A 154 11.79 -10.96 -5.73
CA LEU A 154 10.95 -10.05 -4.94
C LEU A 154 10.78 -8.75 -5.74
N LEU A 155 9.55 -8.26 -5.84
CA LEU A 155 9.26 -6.91 -6.33
C LEU A 155 9.26 -5.95 -5.15
N LEU A 156 9.83 -4.75 -5.36
CA LEU A 156 9.95 -3.69 -4.36
C LEU A 156 9.39 -2.40 -4.96
N ALA A 157 8.43 -1.78 -4.28
CA ALA A 157 7.83 -0.52 -4.71
C ALA A 157 8.45 0.68 -3.98
N VAL A 158 8.80 1.72 -4.73
CA VAL A 158 9.28 3.00 -4.18
C VAL A 158 8.10 3.92 -3.95
N LYS A 159 7.90 4.39 -2.71
CA LYS A 159 6.80 5.31 -2.36
C LYS A 159 7.16 6.76 -2.63
N VAL A 160 8.28 7.24 -2.12
CA VAL A 160 8.60 8.68 -2.14
C VAL A 160 9.57 9.03 -3.26
N LEU A 161 10.86 8.93 -3.06
CA LEU A 161 11.87 9.37 -4.02
C LEU A 161 12.42 8.21 -4.83
N ASP A 162 12.11 8.18 -6.14
CA ASP A 162 12.73 7.19 -7.02
C ASP A 162 14.22 7.52 -7.24
N PRO A 163 15.15 6.53 -7.10
CA PRO A 163 16.58 6.79 -7.24
C PRO A 163 17.01 7.28 -8.63
N ASN A 164 16.21 7.02 -9.66
CA ASN A 164 16.56 7.37 -11.04
C ASN A 164 15.96 8.69 -11.50
N SER A 165 14.77 9.07 -10.99
CA SER A 165 14.08 10.30 -11.43
C SER A 165 12.96 10.70 -10.49
N GLU A 166 12.81 12.00 -10.23
CA GLU A 166 11.69 12.57 -9.47
C GLU A 166 10.35 12.49 -10.22
N ASP A 167 10.39 12.31 -11.56
CA ASP A 167 9.20 12.30 -12.42
C ASP A 167 8.61 10.89 -12.64
N GLN A 168 9.08 9.89 -11.92
CA GLN A 168 8.63 8.50 -12.08
C GLN A 168 8.53 7.77 -10.75
N LYS A 169 7.89 6.59 -10.77
CA LYS A 169 7.94 5.58 -9.71
C LYS A 169 8.37 4.25 -10.29
N GLY A 170 9.44 3.68 -9.72
CA GLY A 170 9.97 2.39 -10.12
C GLY A 170 9.44 1.25 -9.26
N ILE A 171 9.18 0.12 -9.88
CA ILE A 171 9.09 -1.18 -9.22
C ILE A 171 10.37 -1.92 -9.53
N TYR A 172 11.15 -2.19 -8.50
CA TYR A 172 12.47 -2.84 -8.60
C TYR A 172 12.36 -4.33 -8.30
N ALA A 173 13.45 -5.07 -8.52
CA ALA A 173 13.47 -6.49 -8.24
C ALA A 173 14.75 -6.93 -7.53
N ALA A 174 14.59 -7.68 -6.43
CA ALA A 174 15.65 -8.45 -5.81
C ALA A 174 15.62 -9.89 -6.33
N GLN A 175 16.71 -10.34 -6.96
CA GLN A 175 16.79 -11.69 -7.52
C GLN A 175 17.03 -12.74 -6.42
N LEU A 176 16.23 -13.81 -6.40
CA LEU A 176 16.44 -14.90 -5.46
C LEU A 176 17.31 -16.01 -6.05
N PRO A 177 18.24 -16.60 -5.30
CA PRO A 177 18.49 -16.37 -3.87
C PRO A 177 19.57 -15.32 -3.58
N SER A 178 20.13 -14.61 -4.59
CA SER A 178 21.27 -13.71 -4.41
C SER A 178 20.93 -12.43 -3.64
N MET A 179 19.65 -12.01 -3.64
CA MET A 179 19.16 -10.73 -3.11
C MET A 179 19.78 -9.50 -3.80
N GLU A 180 20.38 -9.68 -4.98
CA GLU A 180 20.88 -8.55 -5.77
C GLU A 180 19.71 -7.75 -6.34
N VAL A 181 19.71 -6.45 -6.05
CA VAL A 181 18.75 -5.48 -6.60
C VAL A 181 19.42 -4.70 -7.72
N ASN A 182 18.81 -4.73 -8.91
CA ASN A 182 19.29 -3.94 -10.04
C ASN A 182 18.82 -2.48 -9.87
N GLU A 183 19.71 -1.51 -10.13
CA GLU A 183 19.36 -0.08 -10.11
C GLU A 183 18.34 0.33 -11.20
N THR A 184 18.13 -0.51 -12.21
CA THR A 184 17.09 -0.32 -13.23
C THR A 184 15.79 -0.99 -12.78
N PRO A 185 14.67 -0.26 -12.67
CA PRO A 185 13.38 -0.83 -12.30
C PRO A 185 12.88 -1.81 -13.37
N VAL A 186 12.13 -2.81 -12.97
CA VAL A 186 11.49 -3.77 -13.89
C VAL A 186 10.20 -3.23 -14.47
N PHE A 187 9.56 -2.30 -13.77
CA PHE A 187 8.42 -1.50 -14.24
C PHE A 187 8.61 -0.06 -13.82
N THR A 188 8.21 0.86 -14.69
CA THR A 188 8.33 2.31 -14.43
C THR A 188 7.01 2.99 -14.74
N LEU A 189 6.47 3.72 -13.76
CA LEU A 189 5.31 4.57 -13.93
C LEU A 189 5.79 5.98 -14.26
N THR A 190 5.46 6.49 -15.45
CA THR A 190 5.87 7.84 -15.92
C THR A 190 4.72 8.84 -15.86
N PHE A 191 3.51 8.39 -15.58
CA PHE A 191 2.29 9.21 -15.50
C PHE A 191 1.96 10.03 -16.76
N GLU A 192 2.45 9.62 -17.93
CA GLU A 192 2.21 10.30 -19.21
C GLU A 192 0.93 9.84 -19.89
N GLU A 193 0.43 8.66 -19.59
CA GLU A 193 -0.76 8.07 -20.17
C GLU A 193 -2.03 8.83 -19.77
N GLU A 194 -3.05 8.75 -20.63
CA GLU A 194 -4.31 9.46 -20.47
C GLU A 194 -5.07 9.05 -19.19
N ILE A 195 -4.86 7.81 -18.72
CA ILE A 195 -5.45 7.26 -17.51
C ILE A 195 -5.06 8.06 -16.25
N PHE A 196 -3.94 8.77 -16.28
CA PHE A 196 -3.48 9.61 -15.17
C PHE A 196 -3.92 11.08 -15.28
N ASN A 197 -4.89 11.42 -16.15
CA ASN A 197 -5.32 12.82 -16.31
C ASN A 197 -5.77 13.47 -15.01
N GLU A 198 -6.39 12.73 -14.10
CA GLU A 198 -6.88 13.24 -12.82
C GLU A 198 -5.75 13.65 -11.84
N ILE A 199 -4.54 13.07 -12.01
CA ILE A 199 -3.38 13.36 -11.17
C ILE A 199 -2.30 14.20 -11.88
N ARG A 200 -2.51 14.61 -13.15
CA ARG A 200 -1.51 15.33 -13.98
C ARG A 200 -1.30 16.78 -13.59
N GLU A 201 -2.24 17.41 -12.87
CA GLU A 201 -2.14 18.83 -12.49
C GLU A 201 -1.12 19.06 -11.39
N GLU A 202 -0.74 18.02 -10.66
CA GLU A 202 0.32 18.03 -9.67
C GLU A 202 1.67 17.66 -10.30
N LYS A 203 2.78 17.90 -9.59
CA LYS A 203 4.09 17.46 -10.04
C LYS A 203 4.10 15.91 -10.15
N ARG A 204 4.45 15.40 -11.32
CA ARG A 204 4.26 14.00 -11.74
C ARG A 204 4.66 12.98 -10.66
N GLY A 205 5.90 12.81 -10.33
CA GLY A 205 6.34 11.81 -9.35
C GLY A 205 5.93 12.07 -7.90
N GLU A 206 5.39 13.27 -7.59
CA GLU A 206 4.89 13.64 -6.26
C GLU A 206 3.39 13.37 -6.09
N SER A 207 2.68 12.88 -7.09
CA SER A 207 1.21 12.73 -7.09
C SER A 207 0.72 11.29 -6.95
N PHE A 208 1.64 10.32 -6.89
CA PHE A 208 1.33 8.92 -6.70
C PHE A 208 2.37 8.26 -5.79
N PHE A 209 1.91 7.63 -4.70
CA PHE A 209 2.75 7.09 -3.64
C PHE A 209 2.45 5.60 -3.45
N PRO A 210 3.08 4.71 -4.26
CA PRO A 210 2.86 3.26 -4.15
C PRO A 210 3.07 2.76 -2.72
N SER A 211 2.06 2.12 -2.15
CA SER A 211 2.15 1.45 -0.84
C SER A 211 2.32 -0.06 -0.98
N GLU A 212 1.78 -0.66 -2.06
CA GLU A 212 1.97 -2.09 -2.29
C GLU A 212 1.97 -2.41 -3.79
N VAL A 213 2.59 -3.53 -4.13
CA VAL A 213 2.57 -4.13 -5.46
C VAL A 213 2.26 -5.62 -5.36
N ALA A 214 1.38 -6.13 -6.23
CA ALA A 214 1.16 -7.57 -6.35
C ALA A 214 0.84 -7.97 -7.79
N ILE A 215 1.10 -9.23 -8.14
CA ILE A 215 0.78 -9.78 -9.46
C ILE A 215 -0.37 -10.77 -9.32
N HIS A 216 -1.43 -10.55 -10.09
CA HIS A 216 -2.57 -11.46 -10.10
C HIS A 216 -2.14 -12.87 -10.60
N PRO A 217 -2.43 -13.95 -9.84
CA PRO A 217 -1.84 -15.27 -10.08
C PRO A 217 -2.23 -15.89 -11.43
N LYS A 218 -3.38 -15.52 -12.00
CA LYS A 218 -3.89 -16.09 -13.26
C LYS A 218 -3.68 -15.18 -14.46
N THR A 219 -3.99 -13.89 -14.35
CA THR A 219 -3.93 -12.94 -15.48
C THR A 219 -2.55 -12.34 -15.66
N ARG A 220 -1.71 -12.39 -14.63
CA ARG A 220 -0.39 -11.75 -14.57
C ARG A 220 -0.46 -10.22 -14.63
N GLU A 221 -1.62 -9.63 -14.46
CA GLU A 221 -1.79 -8.20 -14.29
C GLU A 221 -1.12 -7.75 -13.00
N ILE A 222 -0.55 -6.54 -13.02
CA ILE A 222 0.19 -5.97 -11.92
C ILE A 222 -0.72 -4.94 -11.24
N PHE A 223 -0.93 -5.11 -9.96
CA PHE A 223 -1.74 -4.25 -9.12
C PHE A 223 -0.83 -3.40 -8.26
N ILE A 224 -1.04 -2.09 -8.24
CA ILE A 224 -0.27 -1.15 -7.44
C ILE A 224 -1.25 -0.32 -6.62
N LEU A 225 -1.11 -0.41 -5.29
CA LEU A 225 -1.93 0.29 -4.32
C LEU A 225 -1.28 1.62 -3.95
N GLU A 226 -2.08 2.60 -3.63
CA GLU A 226 -1.66 3.88 -3.07
C GLU A 226 -2.47 4.18 -1.80
N ALA A 227 -1.78 4.59 -0.73
CA ALA A 227 -2.38 4.84 0.56
C ALA A 227 -2.78 6.30 0.81
N ARG A 228 -1.97 7.26 0.35
CA ARG A 228 -2.16 8.69 0.67
C ARG A 228 -3.47 9.25 0.11
N GLU A 229 -3.75 8.94 -1.14
CA GLU A 229 -5.04 9.12 -1.78
C GLU A 229 -5.50 7.76 -2.28
N PRO A 230 -6.42 7.07 -1.55
CA PRO A 230 -6.71 5.66 -1.79
C PRO A 230 -7.04 5.36 -3.26
N ARG A 231 -6.10 4.74 -3.95
CA ARG A 231 -6.16 4.43 -5.40
C ARG A 231 -5.63 3.04 -5.67
N LEU A 232 -6.13 2.42 -6.71
CA LEU A 232 -5.63 1.16 -7.23
C LEU A 232 -5.36 1.31 -8.73
N LEU A 233 -4.11 1.13 -9.10
CA LEU A 233 -3.67 1.09 -10.49
C LEU A 233 -3.46 -0.36 -10.93
N ILE A 234 -4.02 -0.73 -12.07
CA ILE A 234 -3.82 -2.04 -12.68
C ILE A 234 -3.06 -1.85 -13.99
N LEU A 235 -1.93 -2.55 -14.11
CA LEU A 235 -1.16 -2.63 -15.34
C LEU A 235 -1.41 -3.99 -15.99
N ASP A 236 -1.24 -4.07 -17.30
CA ASP A 236 -1.16 -5.36 -17.97
C ASP A 236 0.16 -6.10 -17.62
N ALA A 237 0.30 -7.33 -18.08
CA ALA A 237 1.49 -8.14 -17.81
C ALA A 237 2.80 -7.57 -18.38
N SER A 238 2.74 -6.56 -19.26
CA SER A 238 3.90 -5.87 -19.82
C SER A 238 4.28 -4.62 -19.00
N GLY A 239 3.45 -4.23 -18.02
CA GLY A 239 3.63 -3.03 -17.22
C GLY A 239 2.96 -1.78 -17.80
N THR A 240 2.08 -1.94 -18.82
CA THR A 240 1.32 -0.82 -19.39
C THR A 240 0.07 -0.53 -18.54
N PRO A 241 -0.20 0.73 -18.14
CA PRO A 241 -1.40 1.11 -17.40
C PRO A 241 -2.68 0.73 -18.15
N LYS A 242 -3.60 0.06 -17.45
CA LYS A 242 -4.84 -0.49 -18.00
C LYS A 242 -6.10 0.04 -17.34
N GLU A 243 -6.13 0.04 -16.01
CA GLU A 243 -7.27 0.51 -15.20
C GLU A 243 -6.77 1.33 -14.02
N PHE A 244 -7.52 2.37 -13.67
CA PHE A 244 -7.23 3.24 -12.53
C PHE A 244 -8.51 3.45 -11.73
N HIS A 245 -8.48 3.14 -10.44
CA HIS A 245 -9.63 3.14 -9.57
C HIS A 245 -9.40 4.03 -8.36
N LEU A 246 -10.37 4.89 -8.06
CA LEU A 246 -10.44 5.62 -6.79
C LEU A 246 -11.17 4.73 -5.77
N LEU A 247 -10.54 4.48 -4.65
CA LEU A 247 -11.10 3.72 -3.54
C LEU A 247 -11.87 4.64 -2.59
N ASP A 248 -12.90 4.12 -1.92
CA ASP A 248 -13.63 4.90 -0.91
C ASP A 248 -12.76 5.10 0.34
N GLN A 249 -12.30 6.32 0.58
CA GLN A 249 -11.48 6.69 1.72
C GLN A 249 -12.11 6.36 3.10
N LYS A 250 -13.43 6.17 3.16
CA LYS A 250 -14.08 5.74 4.40
C LYS A 250 -13.88 4.27 4.68
N ALA A 251 -13.83 3.45 3.62
CA ALA A 251 -13.58 2.02 3.72
C ALA A 251 -12.08 1.71 3.73
N PHE A 252 -11.31 2.51 3.01
CA PHE A 252 -9.86 2.38 2.87
C PHE A 252 -9.18 3.69 3.31
N PRO A 253 -9.16 4.03 4.61
CA PRO A 253 -8.59 5.30 5.07
C PRO A 253 -7.10 5.42 4.79
N GLN A 254 -6.37 4.30 4.84
CA GLN A 254 -4.94 4.20 4.54
C GLN A 254 -4.62 2.75 4.10
N PRO A 255 -4.88 2.42 2.81
CA PRO A 255 -4.68 1.05 2.31
C PRO A 255 -3.19 0.79 2.07
N GLU A 256 -2.58 -0.13 2.82
CA GLU A 256 -1.14 -0.38 2.80
C GLU A 256 -0.76 -1.74 2.22
N GLY A 257 -1.59 -2.78 2.40
CA GLY A 257 -1.24 -4.11 1.92
C GLY A 257 -2.21 -4.65 0.88
N LEU A 258 -1.69 -5.44 -0.07
CA LEU A 258 -2.45 -6.07 -1.14
C LEU A 258 -1.99 -7.51 -1.34
N ALA A 259 -2.90 -8.47 -1.30
CA ALA A 259 -2.59 -9.87 -1.53
C ALA A 259 -3.66 -10.56 -2.38
N PHE A 260 -3.26 -11.58 -3.12
CA PHE A 260 -4.16 -12.49 -3.80
C PHE A 260 -4.12 -13.87 -3.14
N ASP A 261 -5.27 -14.52 -3.06
CA ASP A 261 -5.28 -15.95 -2.82
C ASP A 261 -5.02 -16.75 -4.11
N SER A 262 -4.91 -18.07 -4.01
CA SER A 262 -4.69 -18.95 -5.18
C SER A 262 -5.85 -18.97 -6.16
N SER A 263 -7.05 -18.53 -5.74
CA SER A 263 -8.24 -18.39 -6.59
C SER A 263 -8.21 -17.09 -7.39
N GLY A 264 -7.39 -16.14 -6.98
CA GLY A 264 -7.30 -14.79 -7.53
C GLY A 264 -8.25 -13.82 -6.84
N ASP A 265 -8.79 -14.16 -5.67
CA ASP A 265 -9.53 -13.22 -4.84
C ASP A 265 -8.55 -12.20 -4.25
N LEU A 266 -8.92 -10.92 -4.35
CA LEU A 266 -8.12 -9.79 -3.89
C LEU A 266 -8.42 -9.45 -2.44
N TYR A 267 -7.37 -9.26 -1.65
CA TYR A 267 -7.43 -8.77 -0.27
C TYR A 267 -6.63 -7.48 -0.16
N ILE A 268 -7.21 -6.47 0.49
CA ILE A 268 -6.56 -5.18 0.77
C ILE A 268 -6.64 -4.94 2.27
N SER A 269 -5.49 -4.69 2.92
CA SER A 269 -5.44 -4.17 4.29
C SER A 269 -5.51 -2.66 4.29
N SER A 270 -6.05 -2.11 5.37
CA SER A 270 -6.04 -0.67 5.60
C SER A 270 -5.81 -0.39 7.08
N GLU A 271 -4.91 0.52 7.37
CA GLU A 271 -4.73 1.04 8.71
C GLU A 271 -5.98 1.75 9.21
N GLY A 272 -6.12 1.81 10.52
CA GLY A 272 -7.24 2.49 11.18
C GLY A 272 -7.52 1.97 12.57
N GLU A 273 -8.53 2.56 13.21
CA GLU A 273 -9.03 2.10 14.50
C GLU A 273 -10.52 1.68 14.39
N PRO A 274 -10.77 0.39 14.07
CA PRO A 274 -9.81 -0.72 13.89
C PRO A 274 -9.12 -0.69 12.53
N GLY A 275 -7.92 -1.30 12.42
CA GLY A 275 -7.37 -1.71 11.12
C GLY A 275 -8.28 -2.75 10.47
N THR A 276 -8.25 -2.89 9.15
CA THR A 276 -9.15 -3.80 8.43
C THR A 276 -8.42 -4.62 7.38
N ILE A 277 -9.01 -5.77 7.04
CA ILE A 277 -8.75 -6.49 5.79
C ILE A 277 -10.08 -6.59 5.04
N HIS A 278 -10.07 -6.23 3.77
CA HIS A 278 -11.23 -6.34 2.88
C HIS A 278 -10.96 -7.36 1.78
N ARG A 279 -11.91 -8.28 1.55
CA ARG A 279 -11.95 -9.02 0.29
C ARG A 279 -12.72 -8.20 -0.72
N VAL A 280 -12.12 -8.01 -1.90
CA VAL A 280 -12.57 -7.05 -2.90
C VAL A 280 -12.77 -7.74 -4.24
N THR A 281 -13.90 -7.45 -4.89
CA THR A 281 -14.14 -7.82 -6.29
C THR A 281 -14.06 -6.57 -7.17
N ILE A 282 -13.30 -6.69 -8.27
CA ILE A 282 -13.22 -5.68 -9.32
C ILE A 282 -14.01 -6.20 -10.53
N THR A 283 -15.02 -5.45 -10.94
CA THR A 283 -15.84 -5.79 -12.11
C THR A 283 -15.25 -5.09 -13.34
N SER A 284 -14.53 -5.83 -14.19
CA SER A 284 -14.01 -5.29 -15.44
C SER A 284 -15.13 -4.74 -16.32
N LYS A 285 -14.88 -3.58 -16.96
CA LYS A 285 -15.79 -2.96 -17.93
C LYS A 285 -15.80 -3.70 -19.26
#